data_2db19c61adad7d8acc30f5767749d342
#
_entry.id   2db19c61adad7d8acc30f5767749d342
#
_cell.length_a   1.000
_cell.length_b   1.000
_cell.length_c   1.000
_cell.angle_alpha   90.00
_cell.angle_beta   90.00
_cell.angle_gamma   90.00
#
_symmetry.space_group_name_H-M   'P 1'
#
loop_
_entity.id
_entity.type
_entity.pdbx_description
1 polymer ?
#
loop_
_entity_poly.entity_id
_entity_poly.type
_entity_poly.pdbx_seq_one_letter_code
_entity_poly.pdbx_strand_id
1 'polypeptide(L)'
;MESPQCEMPDYTPSSREMEKILQNSKRIAVVGLSPKTSRDSNKVARYLLEQGYDVIPVNPGQKEILERTCYKTLEDIPFAIDMADLFINPTRVPPVVAQCIRMGVKTIWMQLGVVHNDAASKEIGRAHV
;
A
#
# COMPACT_ATOMS: atom_id res chain seq x y z
N MET A 1 15.30 1.95 -7.47
CA MET A 1 15.38 1.48 -6.24
C MET A 1 15.44 0.01 -6.17
N GLU A 2 16.34 -0.41 -5.50
CA GLU A 2 16.50 -1.76 -5.35
C GLU A 2 15.48 -2.26 -4.49
N SER A 3 14.66 -2.74 -4.68
CA SER A 3 13.64 -3.16 -3.89
C SER A 3 14.08 -4.07 -2.85
N PRO A 4 14.56 -3.57 -1.83
CA PRO A 4 15.03 -4.41 -0.76
C PRO A 4 13.95 -5.26 -0.22
N GLN A 5 12.79 -4.79 -0.33
CA GLN A 5 11.73 -5.60 0.12
C GLN A 5 11.59 -6.77 -0.69
N CYS A 6 12.34 -6.86 -1.65
CA CYS A 6 12.35 -7.98 -2.49
C CYS A 6 12.77 -9.21 -1.82
N GLU A 7 12.78 -9.22 -0.59
CA GLU A 7 13.12 -10.42 0.07
C GLU A 7 12.07 -11.44 0.06
N MET A 8 11.00 -11.24 -0.56
CA MET A 8 10.00 -12.29 -0.64
C MET A 8 10.53 -13.42 -1.47
N PRO A 9 10.74 -14.60 -0.90
CA PRO A 9 11.40 -15.65 -1.63
C PRO A 9 10.55 -16.27 -2.73
N ASP A 10 9.24 -16.21 -2.59
CA ASP A 10 8.39 -16.87 -3.56
C ASP A 10 8.15 -16.04 -4.79
N TYR A 11 8.12 -14.75 -4.64
CA TYR A 11 7.89 -13.90 -5.77
C TYR A 11 8.38 -12.50 -5.43
N THR A 12 9.24 -11.99 -6.25
CA THR A 12 9.79 -10.66 -6.08
C THR A 12 9.89 -10.04 -7.44
N PRO A 13 9.18 -8.94 -7.69
CA PRO A 13 9.28 -8.30 -8.99
C PRO A 13 10.67 -7.75 -9.17
N SER A 14 11.15 -7.79 -10.38
CA SER A 14 12.42 -7.17 -10.71
C SER A 14 12.28 -5.66 -10.59
N SER A 15 13.40 -4.95 -10.55
CA SER A 15 13.36 -3.50 -10.53
C SER A 15 12.62 -2.95 -11.72
N ARG A 16 12.78 -3.58 -12.88
CA ARG A 16 12.10 -3.14 -14.08
C ARG A 16 10.60 -3.35 -13.97
N GLU A 17 10.19 -4.46 -13.39
CA GLU A 17 8.77 -4.70 -13.20
C GLU A 17 8.17 -3.70 -12.24
N MET A 18 8.90 -3.38 -11.18
CA MET A 18 8.43 -2.39 -10.24
C MET A 18 8.26 -1.03 -10.91
N GLU A 19 9.22 -0.66 -11.75
CA GLU A 19 9.11 0.60 -12.45
C GLU A 19 7.89 0.64 -13.35
N LYS A 20 7.60 -0.46 -14.02
CA LYS A 20 6.42 -0.52 -14.88
C LYS A 20 5.15 -0.35 -14.08
N ILE A 21 5.06 -1.04 -12.95
CA ILE A 21 3.89 -0.94 -12.09
C ILE A 21 3.70 0.50 -11.64
N LEU A 22 4.77 1.13 -11.19
CA LEU A 22 4.68 2.49 -10.71
C LEU A 22 4.36 3.48 -11.82
N GLN A 23 4.92 3.27 -13.01
CA GLN A 23 4.64 4.15 -14.13
C GLN A 23 3.18 4.12 -14.53
N ASN A 24 2.54 2.99 -14.35
CA ASN A 24 1.13 2.85 -14.70
C ASN A 24 0.18 3.16 -13.57
N SER A 25 0.72 3.47 -12.40
CA SER A 25 -0.10 3.75 -11.22
C SER A 25 0.05 5.20 -10.86
N LYS A 26 -1.01 5.97 -11.00
CA LYS A 26 -0.97 7.39 -10.65
C LYS A 26 -1.56 7.67 -9.29
N ARG A 27 -2.64 7.00 -8.95
CA ARG A 27 -3.30 7.17 -7.66
C ARG A 27 -3.03 5.94 -6.81
N ILE A 28 -2.33 6.16 -5.72
CA ILE A 28 -1.92 5.09 -4.83
C ILE A 28 -2.55 5.31 -3.48
N ALA A 29 -3.42 4.40 -3.09
CA ALA A 29 -4.03 4.44 -1.77
C ALA A 29 -3.09 3.76 -0.79
N VAL A 30 -2.68 4.47 0.24
CA VAL A 30 -1.83 3.90 1.28
C VAL A 30 -2.73 3.59 2.46
N VAL A 31 -3.07 2.31 2.61
CA VAL A 31 -4.02 1.86 3.63
C VAL A 31 -3.26 1.61 4.92
N GLY A 32 -3.70 2.25 5.98
CA GLY A 32 -2.99 2.18 7.25
C GLY A 32 -1.90 3.22 7.36
N LEU A 33 -1.98 4.27 6.56
CA LEU A 33 -1.00 5.35 6.61
C LEU A 33 -1.06 6.03 7.97
N SER A 34 0.09 6.11 8.61
CA SER A 34 0.19 6.73 9.93
C SER A 34 0.53 8.21 9.81
N PRO A 35 0.00 9.05 10.68
CA PRO A 35 0.41 10.46 10.71
C PRO A 35 1.79 10.66 11.31
N LYS A 36 2.36 9.63 11.93
CA LYS A 36 3.68 9.76 12.56
C LYS A 36 4.77 9.60 11.53
N THR A 37 5.65 10.60 11.47
CA THR A 37 6.69 10.62 10.45
C THR A 37 7.70 9.49 10.59
N SER A 38 7.80 8.89 11.76
CA SER A 38 8.74 7.80 11.99
C SER A 38 8.24 6.45 11.50
N ARG A 39 6.97 6.35 11.18
CA ARG A 39 6.41 5.07 10.73
C ARG A 39 6.74 4.81 9.27
N ASP A 40 6.89 3.53 8.95
CA ASP A 40 7.23 3.13 7.59
C ASP A 40 6.21 3.58 6.58
N SER A 41 4.92 3.49 6.93
CA SER A 41 3.88 3.91 6.00
C SER A 41 4.01 5.39 5.65
N ASN A 42 4.37 6.21 6.63
CA ASN A 42 4.53 7.64 6.39
C ASN A 42 5.75 7.90 5.52
N LYS A 43 6.84 7.17 5.77
CA LYS A 43 8.05 7.33 4.97
C LYS A 43 7.80 6.96 3.51
N VAL A 44 7.09 5.87 3.29
CA VAL A 44 6.78 5.42 1.93
C VAL A 44 5.87 6.43 1.25
N ALA A 45 4.86 6.91 1.96
CA ALA A 45 3.93 7.88 1.37
C ALA A 45 4.66 9.16 0.97
N ARG A 46 5.58 9.63 1.82
CA ARG A 46 6.35 10.83 1.48
C ARG A 46 7.23 10.61 0.26
N TYR A 47 7.82 9.42 0.17
CA TYR A 47 8.62 9.09 -0.98
C TYR A 47 7.78 9.10 -2.25
N LEU A 48 6.60 8.48 -2.19
CA LEU A 48 5.72 8.43 -3.36
C LEU A 48 5.28 9.84 -3.78
N LEU A 49 5.00 10.70 -2.83
CA LEU A 49 4.65 12.07 -3.14
C LEU A 49 5.80 12.79 -3.82
N GLU A 50 7.02 12.56 -3.35
CA GLU A 50 8.19 13.17 -3.96
C GLU A 50 8.38 12.71 -5.40
N GLN A 51 7.96 11.50 -5.69
CA GLN A 51 8.08 10.96 -7.04
C GLN A 51 6.92 11.38 -7.95
N GLY A 52 6.00 12.17 -7.44
CA GLY A 52 4.92 12.70 -8.26
C GLY A 52 3.65 11.90 -8.27
N TYR A 53 3.53 10.90 -7.41
CA TYR A 53 2.31 10.11 -7.34
C TYR A 53 1.26 10.81 -6.50
N ASP A 54 0.00 10.54 -6.80
CA ASP A 54 -1.12 11.05 -6.04
C ASP A 54 -1.42 10.05 -4.93
N VAL A 55 -1.00 10.37 -3.72
CA VAL A 55 -1.16 9.49 -2.57
C VAL A 55 -2.47 9.79 -1.88
N ILE A 56 -3.27 8.75 -1.68
CA ILE A 56 -4.56 8.87 -1.01
C ILE A 56 -4.47 8.13 0.32
N PRO A 57 -4.42 8.86 1.44
CA PRO A 57 -4.35 8.21 2.75
C PRO A 57 -5.64 7.50 3.12
N VAL A 58 -5.53 6.33 3.73
CA VAL A 58 -6.69 5.61 4.25
C VAL A 58 -6.39 5.22 5.69
N ASN A 59 -7.12 5.82 6.62
CA ASN A 59 -6.94 5.58 8.04
C ASN A 59 -8.22 6.00 8.75
N PRO A 60 -8.88 5.09 9.48
CA PRO A 60 -10.15 5.43 10.10
C PRO A 60 -10.07 6.48 11.20
N GLY A 61 -8.90 6.72 11.74
CA GLY A 61 -8.75 7.65 12.85
C GLY A 61 -8.29 9.05 12.46
N GLN A 62 -8.11 9.33 11.17
CA GLN A 62 -7.56 10.60 10.74
C GLN A 62 -8.42 11.20 9.64
N LYS A 63 -8.48 12.53 9.61
CA LYS A 63 -9.18 13.23 8.54
C LYS A 63 -8.22 13.73 7.47
N GLU A 64 -6.96 13.91 7.85
CA GLU A 64 -5.95 14.45 6.95
C GLU A 64 -4.60 13.91 7.37
N ILE A 65 -3.79 13.52 6.41
CA ILE A 65 -2.41 13.10 6.65
C ILE A 65 -1.58 13.65 5.50
N LEU A 66 -0.43 14.24 5.81
CA LEU A 66 0.47 14.83 4.82
C LEU A 66 -0.26 15.85 3.95
N GLU A 67 -1.15 16.60 4.59
CA GLU A 67 -1.91 17.67 3.94
C GLU A 67 -2.81 17.14 2.84
N ARG A 68 -3.19 15.87 2.93
CA ARG A 68 -4.10 15.27 1.95
C ARG A 68 -5.30 14.68 2.69
N THR A 69 -6.44 14.75 2.04
CA THR A 69 -7.67 14.20 2.62
C THR A 69 -7.50 12.71 2.89
N CYS A 70 -7.85 12.30 4.10
CA CYS A 70 -7.75 10.92 4.51
C CYS A 70 -9.13 10.31 4.57
N TYR A 71 -9.29 9.12 4.01
CA TYR A 71 -10.56 8.42 3.98
C TYR A 71 -10.56 7.31 5.00
N LYS A 72 -11.72 7.01 5.57
CA LYS A 72 -11.81 5.96 6.59
C LYS A 72 -11.59 4.58 6.01
N THR A 73 -12.11 4.34 4.82
CA THR A 73 -11.94 3.07 4.15
C THR A 73 -11.68 3.32 2.69
N LEU A 74 -11.21 2.29 2.00
CA LEU A 74 -10.99 2.40 0.56
C LEU A 74 -12.27 2.74 -0.17
N GLU A 75 -13.39 2.18 0.27
CA GLU A 75 -14.65 2.38 -0.42
C GLU A 75 -15.19 3.79 -0.30
N ASP A 76 -14.68 4.56 0.63
CA ASP A 76 -15.08 5.96 0.77
C ASP A 76 -14.43 6.85 -0.27
N ILE A 77 -13.41 6.36 -0.95
CA ILE A 77 -12.70 7.15 -1.94
C ILE A 77 -13.58 7.30 -3.19
N PRO A 78 -13.86 8.54 -3.61
CA PRO A 78 -14.85 8.77 -4.69
C PRO A 78 -14.29 8.65 -6.10
N PHE A 79 -13.06 8.21 -6.26
CA PHE A 79 -12.47 8.10 -7.60
C PHE A 79 -11.66 6.82 -7.70
N ALA A 80 -11.23 6.50 -8.92
CA ALA A 80 -10.51 5.26 -9.17
C ALA A 80 -9.12 5.28 -8.55
N ILE A 81 -8.71 4.13 -8.04
CA ILE A 81 -7.39 3.94 -7.46
C ILE A 81 -6.64 2.91 -8.32
N ASP A 82 -5.42 3.23 -8.66
CA ASP A 82 -4.61 2.34 -9.49
C ASP A 82 -3.91 1.27 -8.68
N MET A 83 -3.49 1.64 -7.47
CA MET A 83 -2.71 0.74 -6.64
C MET A 83 -3.08 0.96 -5.17
N ALA A 84 -3.10 -0.11 -4.40
CA ALA A 84 -3.28 -0.04 -2.96
C ALA A 84 -2.04 -0.60 -2.28
N ASP A 85 -1.45 0.18 -1.39
CA ASP A 85 -0.27 -0.21 -0.64
C ASP A 85 -0.70 -0.42 0.80
N LEU A 86 -0.64 -1.66 1.28
CA LEU A 86 -1.25 -2.03 2.54
C LEU A 86 -0.26 -2.09 3.69
N PHE A 87 -0.51 -1.28 4.71
CA PHE A 87 0.26 -1.27 5.95
C PHE A 87 -0.67 -1.61 7.09
N ILE A 88 -1.27 -2.79 7.05
CA ILE A 88 -2.28 -3.17 8.04
C ILE A 88 -1.95 -4.53 8.62
N ASN A 89 -2.60 -4.82 9.74
CA ASN A 89 -2.45 -6.09 10.39
C ASN A 89 -2.90 -7.21 9.47
N PRO A 90 -2.21 -8.34 9.43
CA PRO A 90 -2.58 -9.44 8.52
C PRO A 90 -4.02 -9.90 8.66
N THR A 91 -4.59 -9.80 9.85
CA THR A 91 -5.98 -10.22 10.04
C THR A 91 -6.96 -9.33 9.32
N ARG A 92 -6.55 -8.12 8.95
CA ARG A 92 -7.40 -7.18 8.25
C ARG A 92 -7.20 -7.21 6.75
N VAL A 93 -6.24 -7.99 6.27
CA VAL A 93 -5.94 -8.02 4.84
C VAL A 93 -7.08 -8.58 4.00
N PRO A 94 -7.71 -9.73 4.34
CA PRO A 94 -8.73 -10.28 3.47
C PRO A 94 -9.89 -9.32 3.17
N PRO A 95 -10.50 -8.65 4.18
CA PRO A 95 -11.58 -7.74 3.83
C PRO A 95 -11.11 -6.54 3.02
N VAL A 96 -9.88 -6.09 3.22
CA VAL A 96 -9.38 -4.97 2.45
C VAL A 96 -9.11 -5.38 1.02
N VAL A 97 -8.59 -6.58 0.80
CA VAL A 97 -8.40 -7.09 -0.55
C VAL A 97 -9.74 -7.20 -1.26
N ALA A 98 -10.77 -7.65 -0.56
CA ALA A 98 -12.10 -7.72 -1.16
C ALA A 98 -12.57 -6.33 -1.59
N GLN A 99 -12.31 -5.31 -0.78
CA GLN A 99 -12.67 -3.94 -1.17
C GLN A 99 -11.90 -3.51 -2.42
N CYS A 100 -10.62 -3.84 -2.49
CA CYS A 100 -9.82 -3.51 -3.66
C CYS A 100 -10.41 -4.13 -4.92
N ILE A 101 -10.80 -5.39 -4.81
CA ILE A 101 -11.37 -6.09 -5.95
C ILE A 101 -12.67 -5.42 -6.41
N ARG A 102 -13.52 -5.08 -5.44
CA ARG A 102 -14.78 -4.43 -5.78
C ARG A 102 -14.56 -3.07 -6.44
N MET A 103 -13.50 -2.39 -6.06
CA MET A 103 -13.21 -1.06 -6.62
C MET A 103 -12.42 -1.11 -7.91
N GLY A 104 -12.01 -2.29 -8.34
CA GLY A 104 -11.23 -2.40 -9.56
C GLY A 104 -9.79 -1.97 -9.43
N VAL A 105 -9.24 -2.04 -8.22
CA VAL A 105 -7.84 -1.72 -8.01
C VAL A 105 -6.99 -2.75 -8.72
N LYS A 106 -6.06 -2.30 -9.55
CA LYS A 106 -5.31 -3.21 -10.40
C LYS A 106 -4.15 -3.88 -9.69
N THR A 107 -3.54 -3.20 -8.74
CA THR A 107 -2.35 -3.72 -8.07
C THR A 107 -2.50 -3.54 -6.58
N ILE A 108 -2.17 -4.59 -5.84
CA ILE A 108 -2.18 -4.55 -4.39
C ILE A 108 -0.78 -4.91 -3.92
N TRP A 109 -0.18 -4.01 -3.16
CA TRP A 109 1.15 -4.22 -2.64
C TRP A 109 1.06 -4.35 -1.12
N MET A 110 1.61 -5.40 -0.57
CA MET A 110 1.58 -5.63 0.86
C MET A 110 2.95 -5.44 1.45
N GLN A 111 3.02 -4.60 2.48
CA GLN A 111 4.30 -4.28 3.11
C GLN A 111 4.58 -5.28 4.21
N LEU A 112 5.36 -6.27 3.88
CA LEU A 112 5.65 -7.33 4.84
C LEU A 112 6.54 -6.90 5.98
N GLY A 113 7.31 -5.87 5.75
CA GLY A 113 8.25 -5.41 6.75
C GLY A 113 7.62 -4.88 8.01
N VAL A 114 6.34 -4.55 7.97
CA VAL A 114 5.65 -4.06 9.16
C VAL A 114 5.07 -5.19 9.96
N VAL A 115 5.20 -6.42 9.50
CA VAL A 115 4.65 -7.57 10.19
C VAL A 115 5.78 -8.32 10.86
N HIS A 116 5.68 -8.47 12.16
CA HIS A 116 6.74 -9.14 12.91
C HIS A 116 6.52 -10.63 13.08
N ASN A 117 5.50 -11.15 12.51
CA ASN A 117 5.18 -12.57 12.60
C ASN A 117 5.63 -13.25 11.31
N ASP A 118 6.61 -14.08 11.40
CA ASP A 118 7.17 -14.72 10.22
C ASP A 118 6.16 -15.53 9.43
N ALA A 119 5.32 -16.24 10.10
CA ALA A 119 4.34 -17.06 9.40
C ALA A 119 3.35 -16.18 8.62
N ALA A 120 2.88 -15.13 9.27
CA ALA A 120 1.96 -14.23 8.61
C ALA A 120 2.64 -13.53 7.44
N SER A 121 3.91 -13.18 7.62
CA SER A 121 4.65 -12.54 6.55
C SER A 121 4.75 -13.43 5.33
N LYS A 122 4.99 -14.71 5.54
CA LYS A 122 5.10 -15.62 4.42
C LYS A 122 3.80 -15.74 3.66
N GLU A 123 2.69 -15.83 4.40
CA GLU A 123 1.40 -15.94 3.75
C GLU A 123 1.07 -14.70 2.96
N ILE A 124 1.34 -13.56 3.55
CA ILE A 124 1.06 -12.31 2.86
C ILE A 124 1.92 -12.19 1.62
N GLY A 125 3.16 -12.65 1.71
CA GLY A 125 4.04 -12.59 0.57
C GLY A 125 3.51 -13.34 -0.63
N ARG A 126 2.73 -14.39 -0.40
CA ARG A 126 2.16 -15.13 -1.50
C ARG A 126 0.87 -14.54 -2.00
N ALA A 127 0.26 -13.71 -1.23
CA ALA A 127 -1.05 -13.18 -1.57
C ALA A 127 -1.00 -11.90 -2.37
N HIS A 128 0.13 -11.25 -2.45
CA HIS A 128 0.13 -9.98 -3.13
C HIS A 128 0.13 -10.22 -4.65
N VAL A 129 -0.39 -9.28 -5.36
CA VAL A 129 -0.60 -9.47 -6.78
C VAL A 129 0.13 -8.44 -7.57
#